data_d4d6ed0e74dc2b028a00129a116a25e1
#
_entry.id   d4d6ed0e74dc2b028a00129a116a25e1
#
_cell.length_a   1.000
_cell.length_b   1.000
_cell.length_c   1.000
_cell.angle_alpha   90.00
_cell.angle_beta   90.00
_cell.angle_gamma   90.00
#
_symmetry.space_group_name_H-M   'P 1'
#
loop_
_entity.id
_entity.type
_entity.pdbx_description
1 polymer ?
#
loop_
_entity_poly.entity_id
_entity_poly.type
_entity_poly.pdbx_seq_one_letter_code
_entity_poly.pdbx_strand_id
1 'polypeptide(L)'
;MKNVGFHQRNELGLKNAYKSKNKIYIDNDKMYLAGTSNLQDVWDDLKIPLNLTRFSQRYQDADNLLKENPQVKKIVGHSLSGAVGLELQKQHPNKDFDITTYGAPVVQVGGQKYKRFRKSGDLISGLDDGAITYEGSMNPLKAHSYTGYN
;
A
#
# COMPACT_ATOMS: atom_id res chain seq x y z
N MET A 1 -20.53 3.17 -9.64
CA MET A 1 -20.41 1.85 -10.30
C MET A 1 -18.97 1.53 -10.63
N LYS A 2 -18.31 2.39 -11.38
CA LYS A 2 -16.91 2.17 -11.80
C LYS A 2 -15.94 2.14 -10.62
N ASN A 3 -16.19 2.92 -9.56
CA ASN A 3 -15.33 2.96 -8.38
C ASN A 3 -15.41 1.69 -7.54
N VAL A 4 -16.56 1.03 -7.50
CA VAL A 4 -16.74 -0.26 -6.84
C VAL A 4 -15.84 -1.32 -7.50
N GLY A 5 -15.83 -1.35 -8.84
CA GLY A 5 -14.96 -2.24 -9.58
C GLY A 5 -13.47 -1.94 -9.38
N PHE A 6 -13.11 -0.67 -9.21
CA PHE A 6 -11.74 -0.25 -8.95
C PHE A 6 -11.22 -0.83 -7.63
N HIS A 7 -11.94 -0.63 -6.52
CA HIS A 7 -11.54 -1.16 -5.23
C HIS A 7 -11.58 -2.69 -5.18
N GLN A 8 -12.56 -3.31 -5.83
CA GLN A 8 -12.67 -4.77 -5.89
C GLN A 8 -11.50 -5.39 -6.64
N ARG A 9 -11.08 -4.79 -7.75
CA ARG A 9 -9.90 -5.28 -8.50
C ARG A 9 -8.62 -5.13 -7.68
N ASN A 10 -8.47 -4.02 -6.96
CA ASN A 10 -7.32 -3.80 -6.10
C ASN A 10 -7.30 -4.77 -4.92
N GLU A 11 -8.46 -5.04 -4.33
CA GLU A 11 -8.59 -6.05 -3.28
C GLU A 11 -8.14 -7.43 -3.77
N LEU A 12 -8.57 -7.83 -4.95
CA LEU A 12 -8.20 -9.12 -5.53
C LEU A 12 -6.69 -9.19 -5.82
N GLY A 13 -6.13 -8.13 -6.39
CA GLY A 13 -4.69 -8.05 -6.66
C GLY A 13 -3.85 -8.11 -5.37
N LEU A 14 -4.26 -7.39 -4.34
CA LEU A 14 -3.61 -7.43 -3.04
C LEU A 14 -3.72 -8.81 -2.39
N LYS A 15 -4.86 -9.48 -2.52
CA LYS A 15 -5.03 -10.86 -2.04
C LYS A 15 -4.00 -11.79 -2.70
N ASN A 16 -3.80 -11.65 -4.00
CA ASN A 16 -2.78 -12.42 -4.72
C ASN A 16 -1.36 -12.06 -4.27
N ALA A 17 -1.10 -10.79 -4.00
CA ALA A 17 0.19 -10.35 -3.46
C ALA A 17 0.47 -10.98 -2.09
N TYR A 18 -0.53 -11.01 -1.20
CA TYR A 18 -0.38 -11.65 0.11
C TYR A 18 -0.05 -13.13 0.03
N LYS A 19 -0.52 -13.82 -1.01
CA LYS A 19 -0.23 -15.23 -1.25
C LYS A 19 1.13 -15.46 -1.92
N SER A 20 1.74 -14.43 -2.48
CA SER A 20 3.01 -14.54 -3.17
C SER A 20 4.17 -14.66 -2.19
N LYS A 21 5.23 -15.33 -2.60
CA LYS A 21 6.42 -15.58 -1.76
C LYS A 21 7.05 -14.29 -1.25
N ASN A 22 7.21 -13.29 -2.13
CA ASN A 22 7.81 -12.00 -1.78
C ASN A 22 6.76 -10.92 -1.50
N LYS A 23 5.48 -11.29 -1.39
CA LYS A 23 4.37 -10.37 -1.14
C LYS A 23 4.16 -9.32 -2.24
N ILE A 24 4.55 -9.68 -3.46
CA ILE A 24 4.39 -8.83 -4.64
C ILE A 24 3.72 -9.63 -5.75
N TYR A 25 2.73 -9.02 -6.39
CA TYR A 25 2.01 -9.61 -7.51
C TYR A 25 1.93 -8.60 -8.65
N ILE A 26 2.26 -9.03 -9.86
CA ILE A 26 2.18 -8.19 -11.06
C ILE A 26 1.11 -8.75 -11.99
N ASP A 27 0.22 -7.88 -12.41
CA ASP A 27 -0.80 -8.17 -13.41
C ASP A 27 -0.71 -7.09 -14.51
N ASN A 28 -0.17 -7.46 -15.67
CA ASN A 28 0.09 -6.55 -16.80
C ASN A 28 0.92 -5.32 -16.38
N ASP A 29 0.29 -4.15 -16.35
CA ASP A 29 0.95 -2.87 -16.05
C ASP A 29 0.83 -2.47 -14.57
N LYS A 30 0.28 -3.35 -13.73
CA LYS A 30 0.01 -3.04 -12.33
C LYS A 30 0.78 -3.96 -11.39
N MET A 31 1.43 -3.34 -10.40
CA MET A 31 2.14 -4.05 -9.33
C MET A 31 1.37 -3.88 -8.03
N TYR A 32 1.12 -4.99 -7.35
CA TYR A 32 0.48 -5.02 -6.04
C TYR A 32 1.48 -5.38 -4.96
N LEU A 33 1.55 -4.55 -3.92
CA LEU A 33 2.50 -4.70 -2.82
C LEU A 33 1.70 -4.96 -1.54
N ALA A 34 1.79 -6.19 -1.03
CA ALA A 34 1.16 -6.56 0.22
C ALA A 34 1.99 -6.07 1.41
N GLY A 35 1.32 -5.78 2.51
CA GLY A 35 1.97 -5.49 3.78
C GLY A 35 2.43 -6.77 4.49
N THR A 36 2.52 -6.72 5.82
CA THR A 36 2.76 -7.92 6.61
C THR A 36 1.45 -8.69 6.78
N SER A 37 1.52 -10.01 6.73
CA SER A 37 0.35 -10.87 6.92
C SER A 37 0.00 -11.10 8.39
N ASN A 38 0.91 -10.74 9.30
CA ASN A 38 0.73 -10.86 10.74
C ASN A 38 0.46 -9.49 11.35
N LEU A 39 -0.71 -9.33 11.98
CA LEU A 39 -1.11 -8.05 12.58
C LEU A 39 -0.22 -7.65 13.77
N GLN A 40 0.31 -8.63 14.51
CA GLN A 40 1.27 -8.33 15.57
C GLN A 40 2.53 -7.70 15.00
N ASP A 41 3.02 -8.22 13.88
CA ASP A 41 4.18 -7.65 13.20
C ASP A 41 3.92 -6.21 12.74
N VAL A 42 2.70 -5.91 12.30
CA VAL A 42 2.32 -4.54 11.91
C VAL A 42 2.45 -3.59 13.11
N TRP A 43 1.94 -4.00 14.29
CA TRP A 43 2.06 -3.19 15.50
C TRP A 43 3.50 -3.03 15.94
N ASP A 44 4.30 -4.09 15.85
CA ASP A 44 5.71 -4.05 16.23
C ASP A 44 6.50 -3.17 15.26
N ASP A 45 6.18 -3.21 13.98
CA ASP A 45 6.79 -2.34 12.96
C ASP A 45 6.53 -0.85 13.24
N LEU A 46 5.38 -0.52 13.83
CA LEU A 46 5.05 0.87 14.19
C LEU A 46 5.75 1.34 15.47
N LYS A 47 5.99 0.44 16.43
CA LYS A 47 6.65 0.77 17.69
C LYS A 47 8.12 1.06 17.51
N ILE A 48 8.74 0.41 16.54
CA ILE A 48 10.11 0.69 16.16
C ILE A 48 10.02 1.69 15.01
N PRO A 49 10.39 2.96 15.22
CA PRO A 49 10.35 3.91 14.12
C PRO A 49 11.19 3.33 12.99
N LEU A 50 10.49 2.85 11.97
CA LEU A 50 11.04 2.22 10.80
C LEU A 50 11.62 0.82 11.10
N ASN A 51 10.82 -0.21 10.93
CA ASN A 51 11.42 -1.49 10.62
C ASN A 51 12.06 -1.38 9.23
N LEU A 52 13.20 -0.68 9.22
CA LEU A 52 13.96 -0.37 8.02
C LEU A 52 14.31 -1.65 7.24
N THR A 53 14.51 -2.76 7.93
CA THR A 53 14.85 -4.03 7.31
C THR A 53 13.72 -4.55 6.41
N ARG A 54 12.50 -4.60 6.94
CA ARG A 54 11.35 -5.08 6.15
C ARG A 54 10.98 -4.12 5.04
N PHE A 55 11.00 -2.83 5.32
CA PHE A 55 10.78 -1.79 4.31
C PHE A 55 11.82 -1.91 3.20
N SER A 56 13.10 -1.99 3.56
CA SER A 56 14.20 -2.07 2.59
C SER A 56 14.12 -3.33 1.75
N GLN A 57 13.81 -4.47 2.35
CA GLN A 57 13.67 -5.73 1.60
C GLN A 57 12.51 -5.65 0.60
N ARG A 58 11.35 -5.17 1.04
CA ARG A 58 10.19 -5.02 0.15
C ARG A 58 10.48 -4.02 -0.97
N TYR A 59 11.16 -2.93 -0.64
CA TYR A 59 11.59 -1.94 -1.62
C TYR A 59 12.53 -2.56 -2.66
N GLN A 60 13.56 -3.29 -2.22
CA GLN A 60 14.51 -3.91 -3.14
C GLN A 60 13.85 -4.94 -4.05
N ASP A 61 12.99 -5.79 -3.49
CA ASP A 61 12.26 -6.79 -4.28
C ASP A 61 11.38 -6.12 -5.33
N ALA A 62 10.67 -5.06 -4.94
CA ALA A 62 9.82 -4.31 -5.86
C ALA A 62 10.64 -3.58 -6.93
N ASP A 63 11.75 -2.96 -6.55
CA ASP A 63 12.63 -2.25 -7.48
C ASP A 63 13.21 -3.21 -8.52
N ASN A 64 13.67 -4.37 -8.11
CA ASN A 64 14.17 -5.40 -9.02
C ASN A 64 13.08 -5.87 -9.98
N LEU A 65 11.87 -6.10 -9.49
CA LEU A 65 10.74 -6.50 -10.32
C LEU A 65 10.33 -5.42 -11.31
N LEU A 66 10.42 -4.15 -10.93
CA LEU A 66 10.19 -3.04 -11.85
C LEU A 66 11.17 -3.02 -13.00
N LYS A 67 12.44 -3.33 -12.72
CA LYS A 67 13.48 -3.43 -13.76
C LYS A 67 13.20 -4.57 -14.73
N GLU A 68 12.68 -5.69 -14.23
CA GLU A 68 12.29 -6.84 -15.05
C GLU A 68 10.95 -6.65 -15.78
N ASN A 69 10.13 -5.72 -15.31
CA ASN A 69 8.79 -5.48 -15.81
C ASN A 69 8.59 -3.99 -16.12
N PRO A 70 9.26 -3.47 -17.16
CA PRO A 70 9.21 -2.02 -17.47
C PRO A 70 7.84 -1.51 -17.90
N GLN A 71 6.90 -2.40 -18.22
CA GLN A 71 5.54 -2.04 -18.57
C GLN A 71 4.70 -1.61 -17.37
N VAL A 72 5.16 -1.83 -16.14
CA VAL A 72 4.42 -1.44 -14.94
C VAL A 72 4.32 0.08 -14.85
N LYS A 73 3.09 0.57 -14.74
CA LYS A 73 2.76 2.01 -14.63
C LYS A 73 1.93 2.33 -13.39
N LYS A 74 1.35 1.30 -12.78
CA LYS A 74 0.46 1.45 -11.63
C LYS A 74 0.98 0.64 -10.47
N ILE A 75 0.93 1.23 -9.27
CA ILE A 75 1.35 0.58 -8.04
C ILE A 75 0.22 0.68 -7.02
N VAL A 76 -0.13 -0.45 -6.44
CA VAL A 76 -1.13 -0.54 -5.37
C VAL A 76 -0.45 -1.13 -4.14
N GLY A 77 -0.47 -0.42 -3.03
CA GLY A 77 0.16 -0.86 -1.80
C GLY A 77 -0.78 -0.86 -0.61
N HIS A 78 -0.62 -1.83 0.28
CA HIS A 78 -1.35 -1.91 1.54
C HIS A 78 -0.39 -1.79 2.72
N SER A 79 -0.79 -1.01 3.73
CA SER A 79 -0.02 -0.85 4.95
C SER A 79 1.39 -0.28 4.67
N LEU A 80 2.42 -0.85 5.25
CA LEU A 80 3.81 -0.44 5.02
C LEU A 80 4.18 -0.40 3.53
N SER A 81 3.65 -1.31 2.74
CA SER A 81 3.94 -1.36 1.30
C SER A 81 3.31 -0.21 0.51
N GLY A 82 2.34 0.50 1.08
CA GLY A 82 1.90 1.78 0.52
C GLY A 82 3.02 2.81 0.55
N ALA A 83 3.75 2.88 1.67
CA ALA A 83 4.93 3.76 1.79
C ALA A 83 6.05 3.32 0.84
N VAL A 84 6.23 2.02 0.63
CA VAL A 84 7.19 1.50 -0.36
C VAL A 84 6.86 1.99 -1.76
N GLY A 85 5.58 1.96 -2.14
CA GLY A 85 5.15 2.46 -3.45
C GLY A 85 5.48 3.94 -3.65
N LEU A 86 5.27 4.76 -2.64
CA LEU A 86 5.61 6.18 -2.69
C LEU A 86 7.12 6.40 -2.79
N GLU A 87 7.92 5.61 -2.08
CA GLU A 87 9.37 5.67 -2.15
C GLU A 87 9.89 5.26 -3.53
N LEU A 88 9.29 4.24 -4.16
CA LEU A 88 9.62 3.84 -5.53
C LEU A 88 9.45 5.02 -6.50
N GLN A 89 8.36 5.77 -6.39
CA GLN A 89 8.16 6.95 -7.23
C GLN A 89 9.24 8.00 -6.98
N LYS A 90 9.58 8.23 -5.73
CA LYS A 90 10.60 9.22 -5.35
C LYS A 90 11.97 8.86 -5.93
N GLN A 91 12.32 7.58 -5.93
CA GLN A 91 13.60 7.10 -6.46
C GLN A 91 13.61 6.94 -7.98
N HIS A 92 12.45 6.98 -8.62
CA HIS A 92 12.32 6.90 -10.08
C HIS A 92 11.64 8.15 -10.65
N PRO A 93 12.28 9.31 -10.58
CA PRO A 93 11.64 10.59 -10.94
C PRO A 93 11.31 10.70 -12.45
N ASN A 94 11.93 9.87 -13.30
CA ASN A 94 11.65 9.83 -14.72
C ASN A 94 10.39 9.03 -15.07
N LYS A 95 9.82 8.32 -14.10
CA LYS A 95 8.57 7.58 -14.27
C LYS A 95 7.44 8.33 -13.55
N ASP A 96 6.24 8.20 -14.07
CA ASP A 96 5.03 8.77 -13.46
C ASP A 96 4.07 7.63 -13.14
N PHE A 97 4.26 7.02 -11.96
CA PHE A 97 3.41 5.94 -11.50
C PHE A 97 2.05 6.45 -11.03
N ASP A 98 0.99 5.76 -11.39
CA ASP A 98 -0.32 5.92 -10.76
C ASP A 98 -0.33 5.07 -9.48
N ILE A 99 -0.23 5.73 -8.33
CA ILE A 99 -0.09 5.06 -7.05
C ILE A 99 -1.38 5.13 -6.25
N THR A 100 -1.83 3.97 -5.77
CA THR A 100 -2.96 3.84 -4.85
C THR A 100 -2.49 3.14 -3.59
N THR A 101 -2.81 3.70 -2.43
CA THR A 101 -2.46 3.10 -1.14
C THR A 101 -3.70 2.89 -0.28
N TYR A 102 -3.67 1.81 0.48
CA TYR A 102 -4.69 1.50 1.47
C TYR A 102 -4.04 1.38 2.84
N GLY A 103 -4.46 2.21 3.79
CA GLY A 103 -3.96 2.17 5.15
C GLY A 103 -2.46 2.38 5.30
N ALA A 104 -1.83 3.15 4.44
CA ALA A 104 -0.39 3.40 4.49
C ALA A 104 -0.03 4.30 5.68
N PRO A 105 1.05 3.97 6.42
CA PRO A 105 1.54 4.79 7.52
C PRO A 105 2.37 5.97 6.99
N VAL A 106 1.75 6.86 6.23
CA VAL A 106 2.42 7.99 5.60
C VAL A 106 2.07 9.26 6.36
N VAL A 107 3.09 9.98 6.79
CA VAL A 107 2.93 11.33 7.32
C VAL A 107 3.14 12.30 6.16
N GLN A 108 2.04 12.84 5.65
CA GLN A 108 2.13 13.77 4.53
C GLN A 108 1.11 14.89 4.74
N VAL A 109 1.59 16.11 4.74
CA VAL A 109 0.76 17.29 4.89
C VAL A 109 0.44 17.82 3.48
N GLY A 110 -0.83 17.81 3.15
CA GLY A 110 -1.28 18.27 1.84
C GLY A 110 -0.89 17.35 0.69
N GLY A 111 -1.15 17.78 -0.50
CA GLY A 111 -0.77 17.05 -1.71
C GLY A 111 -1.69 15.85 -2.00
N GLN A 112 -2.43 15.95 -3.09
CA GLN A 112 -3.40 14.92 -3.48
C GLN A 112 -2.99 14.21 -4.77
N LYS A 113 -1.69 14.20 -5.06
CA LYS A 113 -1.18 13.62 -6.31
C LYS A 113 -1.48 12.12 -6.41
N TYR A 114 -1.45 11.42 -5.28
CA TYR A 114 -1.65 9.97 -5.24
C TYR A 114 -2.95 9.62 -4.54
N LYS A 115 -3.57 8.51 -4.96
CA LYS A 115 -4.80 8.00 -4.37
C LYS A 115 -4.44 7.23 -3.09
N ARG A 116 -4.70 7.84 -1.96
CA ARG A 116 -4.43 7.26 -0.64
C ARG A 116 -5.74 7.08 0.10
N PHE A 117 -6.02 5.88 0.53
CA PHE A 117 -7.26 5.52 1.21
C PHE A 117 -6.95 4.99 2.61
N ARG A 118 -7.80 5.33 3.55
CA ARG A 118 -7.75 4.79 4.90
C ARG A 118 -9.17 4.61 5.43
N LYS A 119 -9.30 3.85 6.50
CA LYS A 119 -10.57 3.76 7.22
C LYS A 119 -10.48 4.52 8.52
N SER A 120 -11.60 5.07 8.98
CA SER A 120 -11.70 5.62 10.33
C SER A 120 -11.43 4.51 11.35
N GLY A 121 -10.72 4.84 12.43
CA GLY A 121 -10.30 3.86 13.44
C GLY A 121 -9.02 3.10 13.09
N ASP A 122 -8.46 3.27 11.89
CA ASP A 122 -7.16 2.71 11.55
C ASP A 122 -6.05 3.57 12.18
N LEU A 123 -5.50 3.09 13.29
CA LEU A 123 -4.45 3.80 14.01
C LEU A 123 -3.12 3.83 13.24
N ILE A 124 -2.92 2.88 12.32
CA ILE A 124 -1.69 2.76 11.54
C ILE A 124 -1.60 3.87 10.51
N SER A 125 -2.69 4.16 9.82
CA SER A 125 -2.74 5.18 8.78
C SER A 125 -3.31 6.52 9.28
N GLY A 126 -3.57 6.66 10.58
CA GLY A 126 -4.21 7.85 11.15
C GLY A 126 -3.44 9.15 10.95
N LEU A 127 -2.15 9.07 10.64
CA LEU A 127 -1.30 10.24 10.38
C LEU A 127 -1.29 10.68 8.92
N ASP A 128 -1.94 9.95 8.02
CA ASP A 128 -2.04 10.35 6.62
C ASP A 128 -3.24 11.29 6.41
N ASP A 129 -3.04 12.56 6.67
CA ASP A 129 -4.08 13.59 6.53
C ASP A 129 -4.52 13.80 5.08
N GLY A 130 -3.72 13.39 4.12
CA GLY A 130 -4.06 13.49 2.71
C GLY A 130 -4.88 12.33 2.17
N ALA A 131 -5.14 11.31 2.99
CA ALA A 131 -5.87 10.13 2.54
C ALA A 131 -7.39 10.36 2.53
N ILE A 132 -8.06 9.76 1.54
CA ILE A 132 -9.52 9.69 1.51
C ILE A 132 -9.95 8.70 2.58
N THR A 133 -10.80 9.14 3.49
CA THR A 133 -11.23 8.34 4.64
C THR A 133 -12.55 7.63 4.34
N TYR A 134 -12.57 6.33 4.58
CA TYR A 134 -13.77 5.50 4.53
C TYR A 134 -14.23 5.15 5.94
N GLU A 135 -15.51 4.87 6.09
CA GLU A 135 -16.03 4.40 7.36
C GLU A 135 -15.37 3.06 7.73
N GLY A 136 -14.84 2.98 8.93
CA GLY A 136 -14.11 1.82 9.40
C GLY A 136 -14.77 1.14 10.59
N SER A 137 -14.01 0.26 11.22
CA SER A 137 -14.41 -0.48 12.41
C SER A 137 -13.86 0.18 13.67
N MET A 138 -14.56 0.05 14.78
CA MET A 138 -14.01 0.40 16.10
C MET A 138 -12.87 -0.53 16.51
N ASN A 139 -12.75 -1.70 15.87
CA ASN A 139 -11.61 -2.58 16.04
C ASN A 139 -10.48 -2.12 15.10
N PRO A 140 -9.34 -1.62 15.65
CA PRO A 140 -8.25 -1.10 14.80
C PRO A 140 -7.69 -2.13 13.82
N LEU A 141 -7.70 -3.41 14.16
CA LEU A 141 -7.20 -4.46 13.29
C LEU A 141 -8.07 -4.62 12.04
N LYS A 142 -9.39 -4.55 12.20
CA LYS A 142 -10.33 -4.59 11.07
C LYS A 142 -10.26 -3.31 10.26
N ALA A 143 -10.11 -2.16 10.93
CA ALA A 143 -10.00 -0.87 10.25
C ALA A 143 -8.76 -0.81 9.36
N HIS A 144 -7.68 -1.49 9.71
CA HIS A 144 -6.45 -1.53 8.93
C HIS A 144 -6.51 -2.48 7.72
N SER A 145 -7.56 -3.27 7.57
CA SER A 145 -7.71 -4.19 6.43
C SER A 145 -7.74 -3.43 5.09
N TYR A 146 -7.22 -4.07 4.04
CA TYR A 146 -7.33 -3.56 2.67
C TYR A 146 -8.68 -3.88 2.01
N THR A 147 -9.55 -4.59 2.70
CA THR A 147 -10.89 -4.98 2.21
C THR A 147 -11.96 -3.97 2.60
N GLY A 148 -13.11 -4.01 1.94
CA GLY A 148 -14.27 -3.20 2.31
C GLY A 148 -14.19 -1.72 1.93
N TYR A 149 -13.36 -1.35 1.00
CA TYR A 149 -13.32 0.00 0.40
C TYR A 149 -14.31 0.05 -0.78
N ASN A 150 -15.58 0.17 -0.48
CA ASN A 150 -16.64 0.16 -1.50
C ASN A 150 -17.33 1.51 -1.62
#